data_62b7b28458942674c92d9fca6b17beb1
#
_entry.id   62b7b28458942674c92d9fca6b17beb1
#
_cell.length_a   1.000
_cell.length_b   1.000
_cell.length_c   1.000
_cell.angle_alpha   90.00
_cell.angle_beta   90.00
_cell.angle_gamma   90.00
#
_symmetry.space_group_name_H-M   'P 1'
#
loop_
_entity.id
_entity.type
_entity.pdbx_description
1 polymer ?
#
loop_
_entity_poly.entity_id
_entity_poly.type
_entity_poly.pdbx_seq_one_letter_code
_entity_poly.pdbx_strand_id
1 'polypeptide(L)'
;MASALLSKRPPRVDVMKGYEPMYDATMQECLQRPFYLYARGKGRSCRKEIWVFAAFIWVLDTCLARVFSSGVLAVIPGLFSLAVLVPMYALTVRRLHDLALSGWLALVPYVLEVVGVGLIAGSMVSDMLKGLDPSAPSPLGIIVLLLAVVVRLAIMCVPSRRRHPVVANGSLGASQTGAPQYPGDPNGR
;
A
#
# COMPACT_ATOMS: atom_id res chain seq x y z
N MET A 1 12.40 4.32 16.20
CA MET A 1 11.76 3.91 14.91
C MET A 1 11.89 4.96 13.80
N ALA A 2 11.91 6.25 14.09
CA ALA A 2 12.09 7.32 13.08
C ALA A 2 13.48 7.33 12.43
N SER A 3 14.53 6.96 13.14
CA SER A 3 15.91 6.97 12.65
C SER A 3 16.19 6.06 11.44
N ALA A 4 15.46 4.96 11.31
CA ALA A 4 15.65 4.04 10.19
C ALA A 4 15.08 4.57 8.86
N LEU A 5 13.99 5.36 8.90
CA LEU A 5 13.37 5.92 7.70
C LEU A 5 14.29 6.91 6.97
N LEU A 6 15.05 7.70 7.72
CA LEU A 6 15.95 8.73 7.19
C LEU A 6 17.40 8.23 7.00
N SER A 7 17.66 6.94 7.20
CA SER A 7 18.98 6.36 6.99
C SER A 7 19.38 6.41 5.51
N LYS A 8 20.58 6.91 5.23
CA LYS A 8 21.16 6.99 3.89
C LYS A 8 21.83 5.69 3.43
N ARG A 9 21.50 4.54 4.04
CA ARG A 9 22.06 3.26 3.60
C ARG A 9 21.54 2.89 2.20
N PRO A 10 22.34 2.16 1.38
CA PRO A 10 21.87 1.67 0.08
C PRO A 10 20.68 0.73 0.25
N PRO A 11 19.75 0.70 -0.72
CA PRO A 11 18.57 -0.17 -0.66
C PRO A 11 18.97 -1.64 -0.78
N ARG A 12 18.40 -2.48 0.09
CA ARG A 12 18.66 -3.93 0.15
C ARG A 12 17.72 -4.66 -0.82
N VAL A 13 18.11 -4.75 -2.09
CA VAL A 13 17.27 -5.30 -3.17
C VAL A 13 16.81 -6.73 -2.87
N ASP A 14 17.68 -7.58 -2.33
CA ASP A 14 17.37 -8.99 -2.02
C ASP A 14 16.30 -9.09 -0.93
N VAL A 15 16.38 -8.26 0.11
CA VAL A 15 15.38 -8.21 1.18
C VAL A 15 14.06 -7.62 0.69
N MET A 16 14.11 -6.62 -0.22
CA MET A 16 12.90 -6.03 -0.81
C MET A 16 12.09 -7.03 -1.63
N LYS A 17 12.75 -7.99 -2.29
CA LYS A 17 12.11 -9.07 -3.04
C LYS A 17 11.54 -10.19 -2.14
N GLY A 18 11.90 -10.19 -0.85
CA GLY A 18 11.48 -11.18 0.12
C GLY A 18 10.00 -11.09 0.51
N TYR A 19 9.51 -12.12 1.21
CA TYR A 19 8.12 -12.23 1.67
C TYR A 19 7.89 -11.60 3.04
N GLU A 20 8.95 -11.32 3.79
CA GLU A 20 8.87 -10.85 5.16
C GLU A 20 8.64 -9.33 5.26
N PRO A 21 7.96 -8.85 6.32
CA PRO A 21 7.74 -7.42 6.52
C PRO A 21 9.05 -6.73 6.94
N MET A 22 9.38 -5.63 6.29
CA MET A 22 10.59 -4.85 6.58
C MET A 22 10.30 -3.76 7.62
N TYR A 23 10.38 -4.09 8.92
CA TYR A 23 10.11 -3.10 9.99
C TYR A 23 11.16 -1.99 10.10
N ASP A 24 12.39 -2.26 9.64
CA ASP A 24 13.54 -1.34 9.62
C ASP A 24 13.78 -0.69 8.24
N ALA A 25 12.77 -0.76 7.34
CA ALA A 25 12.86 -0.19 6.00
C ALA A 25 13.17 1.31 6.02
N THR A 26 14.02 1.74 5.09
CA THR A 26 14.23 3.16 4.77
C THR A 26 13.07 3.70 3.94
N MET A 27 12.95 5.03 3.82
CA MET A 27 11.93 5.66 2.98
C MET A 27 12.05 5.22 1.52
N GLN A 28 13.27 5.13 1.01
CA GLN A 28 13.56 4.66 -0.35
C GLN A 28 13.12 3.20 -0.54
N GLU A 29 13.42 2.30 0.40
CA GLU A 29 12.99 0.90 0.37
C GLU A 29 11.46 0.79 0.40
N CYS A 30 10.77 1.62 1.20
CA CYS A 30 9.30 1.66 1.27
C CYS A 30 8.66 2.09 -0.06
N LEU A 31 9.29 3.01 -0.80
CA LEU A 31 8.80 3.48 -2.10
C LEU A 31 9.10 2.48 -3.23
N GLN A 32 10.28 1.89 -3.23
CA GLN A 32 10.71 1.00 -4.32
C GLN A 32 10.09 -0.40 -4.23
N ARG A 33 9.91 -0.93 -3.03
CA ARG A 33 9.42 -2.29 -2.82
C ARG A 33 8.07 -2.60 -3.46
N PRO A 34 7.04 -1.72 -3.40
CA PRO A 34 5.77 -1.96 -4.09
C PRO A 34 5.92 -2.11 -5.61
N PHE A 35 6.88 -1.40 -6.23
CA PHE A 35 7.17 -1.55 -7.65
C PHE A 35 7.93 -2.84 -7.97
N TYR A 36 8.90 -3.25 -7.14
CA TYR A 36 9.56 -4.56 -7.30
C TYR A 36 8.60 -5.74 -7.15
N LEU A 37 7.56 -5.58 -6.33
CA LEU A 37 6.56 -6.61 -6.06
C LEU A 37 5.21 -6.27 -6.73
N TYR A 38 5.21 -5.56 -7.83
CA TYR A 38 4.11 -4.85 -8.47
C TYR A 38 2.73 -5.53 -8.35
N ALA A 39 2.58 -6.77 -8.83
CA ALA A 39 1.35 -7.56 -8.77
C ALA A 39 1.42 -8.72 -7.76
N ARG A 40 2.50 -8.81 -6.97
CA ARG A 40 2.71 -9.92 -6.05
C ARG A 40 1.97 -9.68 -4.73
N GLY A 41 0.80 -10.30 -4.56
CA GLY A 41 0.03 -10.29 -3.30
C GLY A 41 0.58 -11.21 -2.21
N LYS A 42 1.55 -12.11 -2.53
CA LYS A 42 2.17 -13.00 -1.54
C LYS A 42 3.16 -12.25 -0.67
N GLY A 43 3.20 -12.58 0.64
CA GLY A 43 4.09 -11.96 1.61
C GLY A 43 3.35 -11.06 2.61
N ARG A 44 4.12 -10.29 3.37
CA ARG A 44 3.63 -9.39 4.43
C ARG A 44 4.22 -8.00 4.26
N SER A 45 3.46 -6.98 4.65
CA SER A 45 3.93 -5.59 4.63
C SER A 45 3.68 -4.92 5.98
N CYS A 46 4.62 -4.06 6.40
CA CYS A 46 4.47 -3.29 7.63
C CYS A 46 3.66 -2.01 7.40
N ARG A 47 3.12 -1.42 8.50
CA ARG A 47 2.36 -0.15 8.44
C ARG A 47 3.14 0.97 7.76
N LYS A 48 4.45 1.05 8.05
CA LYS A 48 5.34 2.07 7.51
C LYS A 48 5.36 2.07 5.97
N GLU A 49 5.45 0.87 5.38
CA GLU A 49 5.50 0.68 3.94
C GLU A 49 4.23 1.20 3.26
N ILE A 50 3.05 0.82 3.78
CA ILE A 50 1.78 1.23 3.17
C ILE A 50 1.52 2.74 3.32
N TRP A 51 1.85 3.32 4.49
CA TRP A 51 1.67 4.76 4.71
C TRP A 51 2.59 5.61 3.84
N VAL A 52 3.87 5.27 3.78
CA VAL A 52 4.86 6.00 2.96
C VAL A 52 4.50 5.92 1.49
N PHE A 53 4.14 4.72 1.00
CA PHE A 53 3.77 4.54 -0.39
C PHE A 53 2.45 5.25 -0.73
N ALA A 54 1.41 5.10 0.10
CA ALA A 54 0.12 5.75 -0.11
C ALA A 54 0.24 7.28 -0.11
N ALA A 55 0.99 7.86 0.84
CA ALA A 55 1.22 9.30 0.89
C ALA A 55 1.97 9.81 -0.35
N PHE A 56 3.00 9.09 -0.79
CA PHE A 56 3.75 9.44 -2.00
C PHE A 56 2.85 9.43 -3.25
N ILE A 57 2.07 8.37 -3.42
CA ILE A 57 1.15 8.25 -4.57
C ILE A 57 0.08 9.33 -4.53
N TRP A 58 -0.49 9.62 -3.36
CA TRP A 58 -1.48 10.67 -3.22
C TRP A 58 -0.95 12.07 -3.61
N VAL A 59 0.27 12.41 -3.17
CA VAL A 59 0.94 13.66 -3.56
C VAL A 59 1.18 13.70 -5.06
N LEU A 60 1.71 12.61 -5.62
CA LEU A 60 2.04 12.54 -7.05
C LEU A 60 0.78 12.63 -7.92
N ASP A 61 -0.28 11.92 -7.57
CA ASP A 61 -1.57 11.95 -8.27
C ASP A 61 -2.20 13.34 -8.22
N THR A 62 -2.17 13.99 -7.04
CA THR A 62 -2.64 15.37 -6.87
C THR A 62 -1.84 16.36 -7.72
N CYS A 63 -0.52 16.22 -7.78
CA CYS A 63 0.34 17.06 -8.62
C CYS A 63 0.02 16.85 -10.10
N LEU A 64 -0.11 15.60 -10.55
CA LEU A 64 -0.47 15.28 -11.93
C LEU A 64 -1.84 15.86 -12.30
N ALA A 65 -2.84 15.71 -11.43
CA ALA A 65 -4.19 16.23 -11.65
C ALA A 65 -4.20 17.78 -11.75
N ARG A 66 -3.32 18.47 -11.02
CA ARG A 66 -3.19 19.94 -11.11
C ARG A 66 -2.46 20.38 -12.36
N VAL A 67 -1.40 19.69 -12.75
CA VAL A 67 -0.60 20.03 -13.95
C VAL A 67 -1.38 19.73 -15.23
N PHE A 68 -2.07 18.60 -15.29
CA PHE A 68 -2.83 18.13 -16.45
C PHE A 68 -4.34 18.29 -16.24
N SER A 69 -4.80 19.50 -15.86
CA SER A 69 -6.19 19.75 -15.48
C SER A 69 -7.15 19.97 -16.66
N SER A 70 -6.64 20.10 -17.90
CA SER A 70 -7.48 20.46 -19.05
C SER A 70 -7.00 19.82 -20.36
N GLY A 71 -7.90 19.76 -21.33
CA GLY A 71 -7.64 19.23 -22.66
C GLY A 71 -7.43 17.70 -22.67
N VAL A 72 -6.83 17.20 -23.76
CA VAL A 72 -6.57 15.77 -23.96
C VAL A 72 -5.61 15.20 -22.90
N LEU A 73 -4.72 16.04 -22.35
CA LEU A 73 -3.76 15.63 -21.33
C LEU A 73 -4.40 15.35 -19.97
N ALA A 74 -5.65 15.76 -19.74
CA ALA A 74 -6.38 15.43 -18.51
C ALA A 74 -6.63 13.91 -18.31
N VAL A 75 -6.40 13.11 -19.33
CA VAL A 75 -6.46 11.64 -19.23
C VAL A 75 -5.24 11.04 -18.49
N ILE A 76 -4.11 11.78 -18.43
CA ILE A 76 -2.85 11.28 -17.84
C ILE A 76 -2.99 10.90 -16.35
N PRO A 77 -3.57 11.75 -15.47
CA PRO A 77 -3.80 11.38 -14.07
C PRO A 77 -4.62 10.10 -13.93
N GLY A 78 -5.67 9.95 -14.74
CA GLY A 78 -6.51 8.75 -14.73
C GLY A 78 -5.74 7.48 -15.10
N LEU A 79 -4.92 7.52 -16.15
CA LEU A 79 -4.05 6.40 -16.55
C LEU A 79 -3.00 6.09 -15.47
N PHE A 80 -2.43 7.12 -14.85
CA PHE A 80 -1.49 6.94 -13.74
C PHE A 80 -2.17 6.26 -12.54
N SER A 81 -3.34 6.75 -12.11
CA SER A 81 -4.12 6.15 -11.00
C SER A 81 -4.46 4.68 -11.30
N LEU A 82 -4.82 4.36 -12.55
CA LEU A 82 -5.09 2.98 -12.97
C LEU A 82 -3.84 2.10 -12.90
N ALA A 83 -2.68 2.60 -13.32
CA ALA A 83 -1.42 1.88 -13.26
C ALA A 83 -0.99 1.61 -11.80
N VAL A 84 -1.19 2.56 -10.90
CA VAL A 84 -0.82 2.45 -9.49
C VAL A 84 -1.83 1.61 -8.67
N LEU A 85 -3.04 1.43 -9.18
CA LEU A 85 -4.06 0.60 -8.53
C LEU A 85 -3.54 -0.82 -8.25
N VAL A 86 -2.80 -1.42 -9.18
CA VAL A 86 -2.26 -2.79 -9.05
C VAL A 86 -1.28 -2.92 -7.89
N PRO A 87 -0.20 -2.11 -7.78
CA PRO A 87 0.71 -2.22 -6.65
C PRO A 87 0.06 -1.80 -5.32
N MET A 88 -0.87 -0.86 -5.31
CA MET A 88 -1.64 -0.50 -4.11
C MET A 88 -2.52 -1.65 -3.63
N TYR A 89 -3.22 -2.33 -4.54
CA TYR A 89 -4.01 -3.52 -4.22
C TYR A 89 -3.12 -4.64 -3.66
N ALA A 90 -2.02 -4.97 -4.35
CA ALA A 90 -1.07 -5.98 -3.90
C ALA A 90 -0.48 -5.66 -2.52
N LEU A 91 -0.21 -4.39 -2.24
CA LEU A 91 0.27 -3.92 -0.94
C LEU A 91 -0.79 -4.07 0.15
N THR A 92 -2.06 -3.77 -0.16
CA THR A 92 -3.20 -3.94 0.76
C THR A 92 -3.42 -5.43 1.08
N VAL A 93 -3.34 -6.32 0.10
CA VAL A 93 -3.40 -7.78 0.31
C VAL A 93 -2.28 -8.25 1.24
N ARG A 94 -1.03 -7.82 1.01
CA ARG A 94 0.12 -8.15 1.88
C ARG A 94 -0.07 -7.62 3.30
N ARG A 95 -0.73 -6.47 3.44
CA ARG A 95 -1.06 -5.91 4.74
C ARG A 95 -2.10 -6.76 5.48
N LEU A 96 -3.13 -7.25 4.81
CA LEU A 96 -4.13 -8.15 5.38
C LEU A 96 -3.49 -9.48 5.83
N HIS A 97 -2.56 -10.02 5.05
CA HIS A 97 -1.80 -11.20 5.45
C HIS A 97 -0.96 -10.97 6.72
N ASP A 98 -0.43 -9.76 6.92
CA ASP A 98 0.27 -9.38 8.16
C ASP A 98 -0.68 -9.31 9.38
N LEU A 99 -1.96 -9.01 9.13
CA LEU A 99 -3.02 -9.03 10.13
C LEU A 99 -3.61 -10.43 10.37
N ALA A 100 -3.12 -11.45 9.66
CA ALA A 100 -3.67 -12.80 9.60
C ALA A 100 -5.13 -12.85 9.10
N LEU A 101 -5.49 -11.91 8.21
CA LEU A 101 -6.78 -11.83 7.55
C LEU A 101 -6.67 -12.32 6.10
N SER A 102 -7.81 -12.71 5.53
CA SER A 102 -7.89 -13.13 4.13
C SER A 102 -7.57 -11.96 3.19
N GLY A 103 -6.74 -12.20 2.18
CA GLY A 103 -6.41 -11.20 1.15
C GLY A 103 -7.61 -10.71 0.35
N TRP A 104 -8.70 -11.49 0.27
CA TRP A 104 -9.95 -11.10 -0.39
C TRP A 104 -10.61 -9.87 0.22
N LEU A 105 -10.40 -9.61 1.52
CA LEU A 105 -10.89 -8.41 2.18
C LEU A 105 -10.29 -7.11 1.58
N ALA A 106 -9.19 -7.21 0.84
CA ALA A 106 -8.66 -6.08 0.10
C ALA A 106 -9.62 -5.58 -0.98
N LEU A 107 -10.48 -6.43 -1.53
CA LEU A 107 -11.48 -6.03 -2.53
C LEU A 107 -12.55 -5.09 -1.97
N VAL A 108 -12.88 -5.20 -0.69
CA VAL A 108 -13.99 -4.45 -0.07
C VAL A 108 -13.86 -2.94 -0.29
N PRO A 109 -12.74 -2.26 0.10
CA PRO A 109 -12.63 -0.82 -0.12
C PRO A 109 -12.63 -0.45 -1.62
N TYR A 110 -12.06 -1.28 -2.49
CA TYR A 110 -12.03 -0.99 -3.93
C TYR A 110 -13.41 -1.12 -4.59
N VAL A 111 -14.20 -2.12 -4.20
CA VAL A 111 -15.59 -2.27 -4.68
C VAL A 111 -16.44 -1.09 -4.20
N LEU A 112 -16.30 -0.69 -2.93
CA LEU A 112 -17.00 0.47 -2.38
C LEU A 112 -16.60 1.76 -3.13
N GLU A 113 -15.33 1.95 -3.47
CA GLU A 113 -14.87 3.09 -4.27
C GLU A 113 -15.50 3.11 -5.66
N VAL A 114 -15.49 1.99 -6.36
CA VAL A 114 -16.11 1.89 -7.70
C VAL A 114 -17.60 2.17 -7.64
N VAL A 115 -18.31 1.61 -6.66
CA VAL A 115 -19.75 1.86 -6.44
C VAL A 115 -19.99 3.33 -6.11
N GLY A 116 -19.23 3.92 -5.19
CA GLY A 116 -19.38 5.32 -4.79
C GLY A 116 -19.15 6.29 -5.93
N VAL A 117 -18.06 6.09 -6.70
CA VAL A 117 -17.77 6.88 -7.91
C VAL A 117 -18.86 6.70 -8.95
N GLY A 118 -19.34 5.47 -9.18
CA GLY A 118 -20.42 5.17 -10.13
C GLY A 118 -21.73 5.87 -9.77
N LEU A 119 -22.09 5.91 -8.47
CA LEU A 119 -23.28 6.62 -8.01
C LEU A 119 -23.17 8.15 -8.21
N ILE A 120 -22.00 8.72 -7.96
CA ILE A 120 -21.76 10.16 -8.18
C ILE A 120 -21.79 10.46 -9.67
N ALA A 121 -21.05 9.73 -10.49
CA ALA A 121 -21.03 9.94 -11.94
C ALA A 121 -22.42 9.72 -12.57
N GLY A 122 -23.12 8.68 -12.14
CA GLY A 122 -24.48 8.39 -12.60
C GLY A 122 -25.48 9.51 -12.28
N SER A 123 -25.41 10.10 -11.09
CA SER A 123 -26.24 11.26 -10.74
C SER A 123 -25.96 12.46 -11.62
N MET A 124 -24.68 12.79 -11.83
CA MET A 124 -24.27 13.91 -12.68
C MET A 124 -24.73 13.73 -14.13
N VAL A 125 -24.55 12.52 -14.68
CA VAL A 125 -25.00 12.21 -16.06
C VAL A 125 -26.53 12.29 -16.15
N SER A 126 -27.25 11.79 -15.16
CA SER A 126 -28.73 11.85 -15.15
C SER A 126 -29.26 13.30 -15.12
N ASP A 127 -28.60 14.19 -14.39
CA ASP A 127 -28.96 15.61 -14.32
C ASP A 127 -28.69 16.32 -15.64
N MET A 128 -27.55 16.04 -16.26
CA MET A 128 -27.24 16.54 -17.61
C MET A 128 -28.28 16.09 -18.65
N LEU A 129 -28.70 14.83 -18.63
CA LEU A 129 -29.72 14.30 -19.55
C LEU A 129 -31.10 14.92 -19.33
N LYS A 130 -31.42 15.36 -18.12
CA LYS A 130 -32.66 16.08 -17.80
C LYS A 130 -32.56 17.58 -18.11
N GLY A 131 -31.44 18.08 -18.60
CA GLY A 131 -31.21 19.50 -18.84
C GLY A 131 -31.05 20.31 -17.55
N LEU A 132 -30.74 19.66 -16.44
CA LEU A 132 -30.44 20.30 -15.16
C LEU A 132 -28.93 20.53 -15.04
N ASP A 133 -28.54 21.65 -14.45
CA ASP A 133 -27.13 21.83 -14.08
C ASP A 133 -26.72 20.79 -13.03
N PRO A 134 -25.60 20.08 -13.22
CA PRO A 134 -25.09 19.12 -12.25
C PRO A 134 -24.63 19.85 -10.97
N SER A 135 -25.57 20.12 -10.07
CA SER A 135 -25.35 21.04 -8.95
C SER A 135 -24.74 20.39 -7.71
N ALA A 136 -24.96 19.10 -7.50
CA ALA A 136 -24.39 18.40 -6.36
C ALA A 136 -24.19 16.90 -6.63
N PRO A 137 -23.08 16.30 -6.17
CA PRO A 137 -22.88 14.86 -6.23
C PRO A 137 -23.89 14.16 -5.33
N SER A 138 -24.30 12.92 -5.70
CA SER A 138 -25.27 12.17 -4.93
C SER A 138 -24.79 11.96 -3.48
N PRO A 139 -25.61 12.27 -2.45
CA PRO A 139 -25.21 12.10 -1.06
C PRO A 139 -24.92 10.63 -0.71
N LEU A 140 -25.63 9.70 -1.35
CA LEU A 140 -25.40 8.27 -1.18
C LEU A 140 -24.00 7.87 -1.71
N GLY A 141 -23.61 8.40 -2.86
CA GLY A 141 -22.27 8.16 -3.43
C GLY A 141 -21.15 8.67 -2.51
N ILE A 142 -21.33 9.85 -1.92
CA ILE A 142 -20.40 10.42 -0.95
C ILE A 142 -20.28 9.52 0.29
N ILE A 143 -21.41 9.06 0.85
CA ILE A 143 -21.43 8.19 2.03
C ILE A 143 -20.67 6.88 1.74
N VAL A 144 -20.91 6.27 0.58
CA VAL A 144 -20.22 5.03 0.18
C VAL A 144 -18.71 5.26 0.01
N LEU A 145 -18.28 6.38 -0.56
CA LEU A 145 -16.86 6.74 -0.67
C LEU A 145 -16.22 6.97 0.70
N LEU A 146 -16.90 7.67 1.60
CA LEU A 146 -16.40 7.86 2.97
C LEU A 146 -16.26 6.52 3.70
N LEU A 147 -17.21 5.60 3.52
CA LEU A 147 -17.11 4.26 4.08
C LEU A 147 -15.90 3.50 3.51
N ALA A 148 -15.65 3.59 2.20
CA ALA A 148 -14.47 3.00 1.56
C ALA A 148 -13.16 3.52 2.17
N VAL A 149 -13.07 4.84 2.38
CA VAL A 149 -11.91 5.49 3.01
C VAL A 149 -11.72 5.00 4.45
N VAL A 150 -12.79 4.94 5.24
CA VAL A 150 -12.74 4.45 6.63
C VAL A 150 -12.25 3.00 6.69
N VAL A 151 -12.77 2.12 5.83
CA VAL A 151 -12.32 0.71 5.77
C VAL A 151 -10.85 0.64 5.38
N ARG A 152 -10.41 1.42 4.41
CA ARG A 152 -9.00 1.47 3.98
C ARG A 152 -8.10 1.96 5.12
N LEU A 153 -8.45 3.04 5.79
CA LEU A 153 -7.72 3.57 6.94
C LEU A 153 -7.66 2.57 8.09
N ALA A 154 -8.75 1.84 8.36
CA ALA A 154 -8.75 0.79 9.36
C ALA A 154 -7.70 -0.30 9.04
N ILE A 155 -7.63 -0.79 7.80
CA ILE A 155 -6.62 -1.77 7.37
C ILE A 155 -5.20 -1.21 7.55
N MET A 156 -4.98 0.07 7.26
CA MET A 156 -3.67 0.73 7.37
C MET A 156 -3.24 0.92 8.84
N CYS A 157 -4.19 1.23 9.74
CA CYS A 157 -3.92 1.61 11.12
C CYS A 157 -3.81 0.43 12.09
N VAL A 158 -4.52 -0.69 11.84
CA VAL A 158 -4.51 -1.85 12.75
C VAL A 158 -3.06 -2.33 13.01
N PRO A 159 -2.63 -2.54 14.26
CA PRO A 159 -1.29 -3.00 14.56
C PRO A 159 -1.05 -4.42 14.03
N SER A 160 0.15 -4.66 13.47
CA SER A 160 0.58 -5.99 13.05
C SER A 160 0.58 -6.95 14.23
N ARG A 161 0.05 -8.15 14.04
CA ARG A 161 0.22 -9.24 15.00
C ARG A 161 1.66 -9.74 14.90
N ARG A 162 2.58 -9.17 15.70
CA ARG A 162 3.91 -9.70 15.85
C ARG A 162 3.77 -11.11 16.45
N ARG A 163 4.00 -12.12 15.64
CA ARG A 163 4.35 -13.43 16.21
C ARG A 163 5.75 -13.23 16.78
N HIS A 164 5.87 -13.07 18.09
CA HIS A 164 7.14 -13.30 18.76
C HIS A 164 7.59 -14.68 18.30
N PRO A 165 8.81 -14.86 17.79
CA PRO A 165 9.36 -16.20 17.72
C PRO A 165 9.23 -16.72 19.14
N VAL A 166 8.52 -17.82 19.31
CA VAL A 166 8.55 -18.58 20.55
C VAL A 166 10.00 -19.03 20.64
N VAL A 167 10.79 -18.31 21.45
CA VAL A 167 12.07 -18.82 21.90
C VAL A 167 11.67 -20.07 22.67
N ALA A 168 11.81 -21.21 22.02
CA ALA A 168 11.71 -22.48 22.67
C ALA A 168 12.84 -22.53 23.70
N ASN A 169 12.53 -22.07 24.92
CA ASN A 169 13.32 -22.38 26.09
C ASN A 169 13.13 -23.90 26.35
N GLY A 170 13.93 -24.69 25.70
CA GLY A 170 13.89 -26.12 25.83
C GLY A 170 15.14 -26.74 25.22
N SER A 171 16.03 -27.14 26.09
CA SER A 171 17.22 -27.98 25.89
C SER A 171 18.52 -27.22 25.55
N LEU A 172 19.28 -27.04 26.59
CA LEU A 172 20.74 -27.14 26.62
C LEU A 172 21.20 -28.31 25.77
N GLY A 173 22.00 -28.09 24.77
CA GLY A 173 22.75 -29.13 24.12
C GLY A 173 22.97 -28.94 22.64
N ALA A 174 24.21 -28.68 22.31
CA ALA A 174 24.88 -28.94 21.05
C ALA A 174 24.73 -27.98 19.87
N SER A 175 25.90 -27.44 19.59
CA SER A 175 26.43 -27.00 18.28
C SER A 175 25.72 -25.85 17.58
N GLN A 176 26.17 -24.66 17.92
CA GLN A 176 26.26 -23.55 17.01
C GLN A 176 27.14 -23.94 15.80
N THR A 177 26.51 -24.35 14.73
CA THR A 177 27.14 -24.40 13.41
C THR A 177 26.09 -24.00 12.41
N GLY A 178 26.21 -22.77 11.90
CA GLY A 178 25.39 -22.31 10.78
C GLY A 178 24.77 -20.93 10.94
N ALA A 179 25.52 -19.94 11.43
CA ALA A 179 25.21 -18.57 11.05
C ALA A 179 25.46 -18.46 9.55
N PRO A 180 24.54 -17.90 8.74
CA PRO A 180 24.83 -17.64 7.34
C PRO A 180 25.99 -16.63 7.31
N GLN A 181 27.19 -17.11 6.99
CA GLN A 181 28.31 -16.25 6.65
C GLN A 181 27.92 -15.50 5.39
N TYR A 182 27.75 -14.18 5.53
CA TYR A 182 27.75 -13.31 4.37
C TYR A 182 29.15 -13.36 3.74
N PRO A 183 29.29 -13.76 2.48
CA PRO A 183 30.56 -13.66 1.79
C PRO A 183 30.85 -12.17 1.55
N GLY A 184 31.76 -11.62 2.30
CA GLY A 184 32.23 -10.25 2.08
C GLY A 184 32.60 -9.41 3.30
N ASP A 185 32.77 -10.00 4.47
CA ASP A 185 33.42 -9.28 5.57
C ASP A 185 34.90 -9.68 5.68
N PRO A 186 35.85 -8.85 5.19
CA PRO A 186 37.28 -9.17 5.26
C PRO A 186 37.90 -8.90 6.64
N ASN A 187 37.13 -8.43 7.63
CA ASN A 187 37.62 -8.13 8.96
C ASN A 187 36.80 -8.83 10.04
N GLY A 188 36.99 -10.14 10.16
CA GLY A 188 36.59 -10.88 11.34
C GLY A 188 37.33 -10.41 12.60
N ARG A 189 36.80 -9.38 13.24
CA ARG A 189 37.11 -9.00 14.62
C ARG A 189 35.81 -8.59 15.30
#